data_cd3038546b0ed5beabe4c70877af5f47
#
_entry.id   cd3038546b0ed5beabe4c70877af5f47
#
_cell.length_a   1.000
_cell.length_b   1.000
_cell.length_c   1.000
_cell.angle_alpha   90.00
_cell.angle_beta   90.00
_cell.angle_gamma   90.00
#
_symmetry.space_group_name_H-M   'P 1'
#
loop_
_entity.id
_entity.type
_entity.pdbx_description
1 polymer ?
#
loop_
_entity_poly.entity_id
_entity_poly.type
_entity_poly.pdbx_seq_one_letter_code
_entity_poly.pdbx_strand_id
1 'polypeptide(L)'
;MKKVNIKYIHILIIILGILFIAIPAFHSNLWFDESYSVAISNNHTFQEIWSIGGHDVHPVFYYWMLKVVSLIFGNNIICYRLLSVLAIAILGILGYTHIRKDFGEKVGAVFSLLVYTLPINIVYASEIRMYGCAMLFVTIMAIYAYRIYTGKSSIKNWILFAIFSLISAYTHYYGLMAAGIVNILLFIWILKNAIKHKQFTLDLKKFIIQADIQILLYLPWILSLLLQMSQVSNGFWIGIKFPDTLIEMFTFQFTGNLGDTIHINNWIAGIYGIIFCIYLWYIVHKNKKQENRVDLKPARCAILVYAGVIIGAIAVSLIIWRPIIYARYFLVITGLLIFSIAYTMAKVGNKIGNIIIIILTIIVAVFININLAFTNYDKSNQEPISYFRQNVQEGDIVVYGNEGSGFVISANFPEVMQYFYDGAHWNVEEAYRAYGPNMKTVYNLDFLEDYTGRIWFINTSNYALLEEAQKKYNDIKVISQAKFSVKYQLYQYSFALVEKNT
;
A
#
# COMPACT_ATOMS: atom_id res chain seq x y z
N MET A 1 -12.31 43.32 6.83
CA MET A 1 -12.08 42.08 6.06
C MET A 1 -13.26 41.13 6.29
N LYS A 2 -14.00 40.76 5.23
CA LYS A 2 -15.05 39.72 5.35
C LYS A 2 -14.42 38.41 5.84
N LYS A 3 -14.97 37.84 6.94
CA LYS A 3 -14.54 36.51 7.39
C LYS A 3 -14.75 35.50 6.24
N VAL A 4 -13.67 35.02 5.67
CA VAL A 4 -13.74 33.95 4.65
C VAL A 4 -14.40 32.72 5.29
N ASN A 5 -15.46 32.22 4.67
CA ASN A 5 -16.20 31.08 5.21
C ASN A 5 -15.30 29.81 5.08
N ILE A 6 -15.00 29.16 6.20
CA ILE A 6 -14.18 27.94 6.27
C ILE A 6 -14.65 26.87 5.28
N LYS A 7 -15.95 26.83 4.98
CA LYS A 7 -16.51 25.88 4.01
C LYS A 7 -15.89 26.02 2.60
N TYR A 8 -15.72 27.26 2.12
CA TYR A 8 -15.11 27.49 0.80
C TYR A 8 -13.62 27.18 0.80
N ILE A 9 -12.90 27.49 1.90
CA ILE A 9 -11.50 27.11 2.07
C ILE A 9 -11.38 25.57 2.03
N HIS A 10 -12.27 24.84 2.69
CA HIS A 10 -12.25 23.38 2.72
C HIS A 10 -12.48 22.78 1.32
N ILE A 11 -13.43 23.31 0.55
CA ILE A 11 -13.66 22.90 -0.83
C ILE A 11 -12.42 23.17 -1.69
N LEU A 12 -11.78 24.33 -1.54
CA LEU A 12 -10.55 24.66 -2.25
C LEU A 12 -9.40 23.70 -1.90
N ILE A 13 -9.24 23.34 -0.60
CA ILE A 13 -8.28 22.34 -0.15
C ILE A 13 -8.51 21.00 -0.88
N ILE A 14 -9.77 20.56 -1.01
CA ILE A 14 -10.09 19.31 -1.70
C ILE A 14 -9.72 19.39 -3.17
N ILE A 15 -10.14 20.42 -3.88
CA ILE A 15 -9.89 20.56 -5.31
C ILE A 15 -8.37 20.62 -5.58
N LEU A 16 -7.66 21.53 -4.91
CA LEU A 16 -6.22 21.69 -5.08
C LEU A 16 -5.46 20.44 -4.61
N GLY A 17 -5.92 19.82 -3.51
CA GLY A 17 -5.31 18.60 -2.97
C GLY A 17 -5.41 17.41 -3.93
N ILE A 18 -6.57 17.18 -4.56
CA ILE A 18 -6.75 16.11 -5.55
C ILE A 18 -5.85 16.35 -6.77
N LEU A 19 -5.83 17.57 -7.31
CA LEU A 19 -4.95 17.92 -8.41
C LEU A 19 -3.48 17.71 -8.04
N PHE A 20 -3.09 18.11 -6.83
CA PHE A 20 -1.73 18.01 -6.34
C PHE A 20 -1.25 16.55 -6.22
N ILE A 21 -2.02 15.65 -5.60
CA ILE A 21 -1.63 14.24 -5.47
C ILE A 21 -1.67 13.48 -6.79
N ALA A 22 -2.40 13.97 -7.79
CA ALA A 22 -2.47 13.36 -9.10
C ALA A 22 -1.25 13.69 -9.99
N ILE A 23 -0.52 14.78 -9.71
CA ILE A 23 0.63 15.21 -10.53
C ILE A 23 1.61 14.06 -10.82
N PRO A 24 2.12 13.29 -9.84
CA PRO A 24 3.13 12.27 -10.11
C PRO A 24 2.55 10.96 -10.69
N ALA A 25 1.24 10.87 -10.93
CA ALA A 25 0.58 9.60 -11.26
C ALA A 25 0.44 9.30 -12.77
N PHE A 26 0.70 10.25 -13.66
CA PHE A 26 0.46 10.09 -15.12
C PHE A 26 1.67 9.49 -15.85
N HIS A 27 2.13 8.30 -15.41
CA HIS A 27 3.23 7.57 -16.05
C HIS A 27 2.92 6.07 -16.14
N SER A 28 3.62 5.37 -17.03
CA SER A 28 3.45 3.93 -17.27
C SER A 28 4.59 3.08 -16.74
N ASN A 29 5.52 3.64 -15.95
CA ASN A 29 6.60 2.87 -15.36
C ASN A 29 6.04 1.91 -14.30
N LEU A 30 6.64 0.74 -14.20
CA LEU A 30 6.31 -0.28 -13.21
C LEU A 30 7.57 -0.67 -12.43
N TRP A 31 7.38 -1.11 -11.20
CA TRP A 31 8.38 -1.82 -10.42
C TRP A 31 7.81 -3.19 -10.01
N PHE A 32 8.60 -4.03 -9.36
CA PHE A 32 8.26 -5.43 -9.09
C PHE A 32 6.84 -5.63 -8.54
N ASP A 33 6.50 -4.99 -7.42
CA ASP A 33 5.18 -5.15 -6.80
C ASP A 33 4.02 -4.65 -7.67
N GLU A 34 4.23 -3.57 -8.44
CA GLU A 34 3.23 -3.06 -9.38
C GLU A 34 3.07 -3.99 -10.58
N SER A 35 4.18 -4.55 -11.06
CA SER A 35 4.18 -5.54 -12.15
C SER A 35 3.32 -6.75 -11.81
N TYR A 36 3.45 -7.26 -10.58
CA TYR A 36 2.59 -8.34 -10.08
C TYR A 36 1.12 -7.93 -10.08
N SER A 37 0.81 -6.75 -9.53
CA SER A 37 -0.56 -6.24 -9.44
C SER A 37 -1.22 -6.05 -10.81
N VAL A 38 -0.45 -5.57 -11.79
CA VAL A 38 -0.90 -5.38 -13.18
C VAL A 38 -1.08 -6.73 -13.87
N ALA A 39 -0.08 -7.61 -13.78
CA ALA A 39 -0.09 -8.90 -14.45
C ALA A 39 -1.26 -9.80 -14.00
N ILE A 40 -1.44 -9.98 -12.69
CA ILE A 40 -2.54 -10.79 -12.14
C ILE A 40 -3.91 -10.25 -12.56
N SER A 41 -4.05 -8.93 -12.64
CA SER A 41 -5.32 -8.29 -13.00
C SER A 41 -5.62 -8.35 -14.49
N ASN A 42 -4.59 -8.31 -15.34
CA ASN A 42 -4.75 -8.37 -16.79
C ASN A 42 -4.97 -9.79 -17.29
N ASN A 43 -4.18 -10.73 -16.82
CA ASN A 43 -4.05 -12.05 -17.42
C ASN A 43 -5.06 -13.07 -16.89
N HIS A 44 -5.76 -12.78 -15.77
CA HIS A 44 -6.56 -13.76 -15.05
C HIS A 44 -7.99 -13.32 -14.82
N THR A 45 -8.91 -14.29 -14.68
CA THR A 45 -10.30 -14.13 -14.25
C THR A 45 -10.39 -13.88 -12.75
N PHE A 46 -11.53 -13.44 -12.23
CA PHE A 46 -11.76 -13.27 -10.79
C PHE A 46 -11.50 -14.55 -9.98
N GLN A 47 -11.85 -15.71 -10.54
CA GLN A 47 -11.65 -17.00 -9.90
C GLN A 47 -10.17 -17.40 -9.86
N GLU A 48 -9.44 -17.19 -10.94
CA GLU A 48 -7.99 -17.43 -11.00
C GLU A 48 -7.23 -16.48 -10.07
N ILE A 49 -7.63 -15.19 -10.02
CA ILE A 49 -7.08 -14.21 -9.05
C ILE A 49 -7.27 -14.71 -7.61
N TRP A 50 -8.41 -15.33 -7.28
CA TRP A 50 -8.63 -15.93 -5.97
C TRP A 50 -7.65 -17.09 -5.70
N SER A 51 -7.48 -17.99 -6.65
CA SER A 51 -6.59 -19.14 -6.52
C SER A 51 -5.12 -18.71 -6.41
N ILE A 52 -4.65 -17.88 -7.35
CA ILE A 52 -3.25 -17.40 -7.39
C ILE A 52 -2.95 -16.53 -6.17
N GLY A 53 -3.84 -15.60 -5.85
CA GLY A 53 -3.70 -14.73 -4.68
C GLY A 53 -3.69 -15.48 -3.35
N GLY A 54 -4.24 -16.71 -3.32
CA GLY A 54 -4.13 -17.60 -2.16
C GLY A 54 -2.71 -18.04 -1.85
N HIS A 55 -1.79 -17.96 -2.82
CA HIS A 55 -0.36 -18.29 -2.70
C HIS A 55 0.54 -17.05 -2.67
N ASP A 56 -0.04 -15.84 -2.77
CA ASP A 56 0.66 -14.56 -2.53
C ASP A 56 0.68 -14.25 -1.02
N VAL A 57 1.19 -13.08 -0.64
CA VAL A 57 1.24 -12.59 0.75
C VAL A 57 0.17 -11.53 1.05
N HIS A 58 -0.75 -11.29 0.12
CA HIS A 58 -1.82 -10.29 0.24
C HIS A 58 -3.19 -10.86 -0.10
N PRO A 59 -4.29 -10.36 0.55
CA PRO A 59 -5.65 -10.71 0.17
C PRO A 59 -6.05 -10.17 -1.20
N VAL A 60 -7.10 -10.75 -1.81
CA VAL A 60 -7.43 -10.58 -3.24
C VAL A 60 -8.23 -9.34 -3.62
N PHE A 61 -8.89 -8.66 -2.68
CA PHE A 61 -9.90 -7.64 -3.02
C PHE A 61 -9.32 -6.49 -3.84
N TYR A 62 -8.08 -6.09 -3.59
CA TYR A 62 -7.40 -5.06 -4.38
C TYR A 62 -7.19 -5.50 -5.83
N TYR A 63 -6.77 -6.74 -6.06
CA TYR A 63 -6.58 -7.28 -7.41
C TYR A 63 -7.93 -7.41 -8.16
N TRP A 64 -9.01 -7.71 -7.46
CA TRP A 64 -10.36 -7.66 -8.04
C TRP A 64 -10.78 -6.24 -8.45
N MET A 65 -10.45 -5.23 -7.65
CA MET A 65 -10.69 -3.83 -8.06
C MET A 65 -9.89 -3.46 -9.30
N LEU A 66 -8.62 -3.85 -9.38
CA LEU A 66 -7.80 -3.66 -10.59
C LEU A 66 -8.37 -4.43 -11.78
N LYS A 67 -8.88 -5.66 -11.57
CA LYS A 67 -9.56 -6.42 -12.64
C LYS A 67 -10.77 -5.67 -13.19
N VAL A 68 -11.57 -5.03 -12.35
CA VAL A 68 -12.67 -4.17 -12.81
C VAL A 68 -12.15 -3.00 -13.64
N VAL A 69 -11.05 -2.35 -13.20
CA VAL A 69 -10.40 -1.29 -13.99
C VAL A 69 -9.92 -1.82 -15.33
N SER A 70 -9.31 -3.03 -15.37
CA SER A 70 -8.88 -3.70 -16.60
C SER A 70 -10.04 -3.94 -17.57
N LEU A 71 -11.16 -4.41 -17.08
CA LEU A 71 -12.34 -4.68 -17.90
C LEU A 71 -12.97 -3.42 -18.52
N ILE A 72 -12.82 -2.26 -17.85
CA ILE A 72 -13.38 -0.98 -18.31
C ILE A 72 -12.41 -0.23 -19.23
N PHE A 73 -11.11 -0.20 -18.89
CA PHE A 73 -10.11 0.66 -19.53
C PHE A 73 -9.01 -0.12 -20.26
N GLY A 74 -9.09 -1.47 -20.28
CA GLY A 74 -8.04 -2.32 -20.82
C GLY A 74 -6.75 -2.27 -19.97
N ASN A 75 -5.63 -2.68 -20.60
CA ASN A 75 -4.31 -2.72 -19.97
C ASN A 75 -3.68 -1.32 -19.85
N ASN A 76 -4.42 -0.36 -19.30
CA ASN A 76 -3.93 1.00 -19.16
C ASN A 76 -3.32 1.20 -17.77
N ILE A 77 -1.99 1.22 -17.67
CA ILE A 77 -1.23 1.37 -16.42
C ILE A 77 -1.61 2.66 -15.68
N ILE A 78 -1.86 3.75 -16.41
CA ILE A 78 -2.29 5.02 -15.81
C ILE A 78 -3.65 4.85 -15.11
N CYS A 79 -4.60 4.13 -15.71
CA CYS A 79 -5.91 3.89 -15.10
C CYS A 79 -5.81 3.06 -13.82
N TYR A 80 -4.90 2.09 -13.77
CA TYR A 80 -4.62 1.35 -12.51
C TYR A 80 -4.07 2.27 -11.44
N ARG A 81 -3.16 3.15 -11.80
CA ARG A 81 -2.53 4.12 -10.88
C ARG A 81 -3.56 5.12 -10.35
N LEU A 82 -4.48 5.57 -11.20
CA LEU A 82 -5.56 6.47 -10.82
C LEU A 82 -6.54 5.86 -9.79
N LEU A 83 -6.61 4.53 -9.62
CA LEU A 83 -7.35 3.90 -8.52
C LEU A 83 -6.78 4.29 -7.17
N SER A 84 -5.45 4.35 -7.02
CA SER A 84 -4.81 4.81 -5.78
C SER A 84 -5.01 6.31 -5.54
N VAL A 85 -4.91 7.14 -6.59
CA VAL A 85 -5.25 8.57 -6.53
C VAL A 85 -6.71 8.74 -6.04
N LEU A 86 -7.64 7.98 -6.61
CA LEU A 86 -9.06 8.04 -6.25
C LEU A 86 -9.28 7.66 -4.78
N ALA A 87 -8.59 6.62 -4.29
CA ALA A 87 -8.69 6.22 -2.89
C ALA A 87 -8.26 7.34 -1.93
N ILE A 88 -7.10 7.97 -2.18
CA ILE A 88 -6.63 9.11 -1.37
C ILE A 88 -7.52 10.34 -1.55
N ALA A 89 -8.03 10.60 -2.76
CA ALA A 89 -8.98 11.67 -3.02
C ALA A 89 -10.26 11.51 -2.19
N ILE A 90 -10.87 10.32 -2.20
CA ILE A 90 -12.05 10.00 -1.40
C ILE A 90 -11.75 10.11 0.09
N LEU A 91 -10.58 9.63 0.54
CA LEU A 91 -10.16 9.76 1.94
C LEU A 91 -10.16 11.25 2.38
N GLY A 92 -9.59 12.13 1.59
CA GLY A 92 -9.63 13.58 1.87
C GLY A 92 -11.06 14.16 1.84
N ILE A 93 -11.91 13.69 0.91
CA ILE A 93 -13.33 14.08 0.83
C ILE A 93 -14.10 13.65 2.09
N LEU A 94 -13.71 12.57 2.78
CA LEU A 94 -14.30 12.19 4.07
C LEU A 94 -14.17 13.30 5.12
N GLY A 95 -13.13 14.12 5.04
CA GLY A 95 -12.99 15.32 5.87
C GLY A 95 -14.19 16.24 5.76
N TYR A 96 -14.69 16.47 4.55
CA TYR A 96 -15.83 17.33 4.28
C TYR A 96 -17.18 16.65 4.52
N THR A 97 -17.32 15.39 4.13
CA THR A 97 -18.61 14.68 4.14
C THR A 97 -18.96 14.05 5.48
N HIS A 98 -17.97 13.53 6.21
CA HIS A 98 -18.15 12.76 7.46
C HIS A 98 -17.54 13.47 8.67
N ILE A 99 -16.21 13.70 8.65
CA ILE A 99 -15.47 14.21 9.82
C ILE A 99 -15.96 15.61 10.20
N ARG A 100 -16.20 16.50 9.23
CA ARG A 100 -16.76 17.82 9.47
C ARG A 100 -18.09 17.76 10.21
N LYS A 101 -18.96 16.82 9.83
CA LYS A 101 -20.30 16.69 10.43
C LYS A 101 -20.28 16.16 11.85
N ASP A 102 -19.32 15.28 12.15
CA ASP A 102 -19.23 14.65 13.46
C ASP A 102 -18.34 15.43 14.45
N PHE A 103 -17.33 16.19 13.96
CA PHE A 103 -16.32 16.82 14.80
C PHE A 103 -16.11 18.33 14.56
N GLY A 104 -16.72 18.89 13.51
CA GLY A 104 -16.70 20.31 13.19
C GLY A 104 -15.82 20.69 12.00
N GLU A 105 -16.08 21.87 11.43
CA GLU A 105 -15.50 22.39 10.17
C GLU A 105 -13.96 22.40 10.19
N LYS A 106 -13.34 22.87 11.28
CA LYS A 106 -11.89 22.96 11.40
C LYS A 106 -11.23 21.58 11.38
N VAL A 107 -11.82 20.60 12.09
CA VAL A 107 -11.28 19.23 12.13
C VAL A 107 -11.31 18.63 10.73
N GLY A 108 -12.44 18.76 10.02
CA GLY A 108 -12.58 18.26 8.67
C GLY A 108 -11.58 18.89 7.69
N ALA A 109 -11.42 20.23 7.75
CA ALA A 109 -10.51 20.95 6.86
C ALA A 109 -9.02 20.56 7.11
N VAL A 110 -8.60 20.47 8.37
CA VAL A 110 -7.24 20.04 8.73
C VAL A 110 -7.01 18.57 8.33
N PHE A 111 -8.01 17.71 8.53
CA PHE A 111 -7.92 16.32 8.08
C PHE A 111 -7.69 16.22 6.58
N SER A 112 -8.54 16.89 5.76
CA SER A 112 -8.37 16.87 4.29
C SER A 112 -7.01 17.41 3.86
N LEU A 113 -6.57 18.51 4.48
CA LEU A 113 -5.25 19.10 4.19
C LEU A 113 -4.12 18.10 4.47
N LEU A 114 -4.11 17.47 5.65
CA LEU A 114 -3.08 16.49 6.01
C LEU A 114 -3.14 15.24 5.13
N VAL A 115 -4.33 14.78 4.73
CA VAL A 115 -4.45 13.66 3.78
C VAL A 115 -3.74 13.97 2.46
N TYR A 116 -3.87 15.19 1.94
CA TYR A 116 -3.28 15.55 0.66
C TYR A 116 -1.82 16.04 0.74
N THR A 117 -1.33 16.36 1.93
CA THR A 117 0.01 16.97 2.09
C THR A 117 0.99 16.14 2.92
N LEU A 118 0.54 15.09 3.62
CA LEU A 118 1.50 14.18 4.25
C LEU A 118 2.29 13.43 3.20
N PRO A 119 3.63 13.43 3.29
CA PRO A 119 4.54 12.83 2.32
C PRO A 119 4.17 11.42 1.89
N ILE A 120 3.92 10.56 2.85
CA ILE A 120 3.56 9.16 2.61
C ILE A 120 2.34 9.00 1.69
N ASN A 121 1.33 9.85 1.84
CA ASN A 121 0.12 9.77 1.02
C ASN A 121 0.38 10.22 -0.41
N ILE A 122 1.29 11.18 -0.63
CA ILE A 122 1.66 11.65 -1.98
C ILE A 122 2.36 10.52 -2.75
N VAL A 123 3.30 9.84 -2.11
CA VAL A 123 4.02 8.70 -2.70
C VAL A 123 3.04 7.59 -3.07
N TYR A 124 2.23 7.13 -2.11
CA TYR A 124 1.33 5.99 -2.32
C TYR A 124 0.03 6.34 -3.07
N ALA A 125 -0.26 7.61 -3.30
CA ALA A 125 -1.29 8.00 -4.26
C ALA A 125 -0.89 7.65 -5.70
N SER A 126 0.40 7.58 -6.02
CA SER A 126 0.89 7.26 -7.36
C SER A 126 1.29 5.79 -7.55
N GLU A 127 1.21 4.93 -6.55
CA GLU A 127 1.57 3.51 -6.66
C GLU A 127 0.36 2.60 -6.95
N ILE A 128 0.57 1.58 -7.79
CA ILE A 128 -0.43 0.53 -8.07
C ILE A 128 -0.34 -0.54 -6.98
N ARG A 129 -0.65 -0.12 -5.73
CA ARG A 129 -0.66 -0.99 -4.55
C ARG A 129 -1.87 -0.72 -3.67
N MET A 130 -2.26 -1.71 -2.88
CA MET A 130 -3.49 -1.73 -2.09
C MET A 130 -3.56 -0.71 -0.95
N TYR A 131 -2.45 -0.09 -0.56
CA TYR A 131 -2.33 0.66 0.71
C TYR A 131 -3.28 1.85 0.81
N GLY A 132 -3.42 2.65 -0.26
CA GLY A 132 -4.34 3.78 -0.29
C GLY A 132 -5.81 3.36 -0.12
N CYS A 133 -6.20 2.27 -0.80
CA CYS A 133 -7.54 1.69 -0.67
C CYS A 133 -7.77 1.12 0.73
N ALA A 134 -6.83 0.39 1.29
CA ALA A 134 -6.93 -0.17 2.63
C ALA A 134 -7.04 0.93 3.70
N MET A 135 -6.25 2.01 3.60
CA MET A 135 -6.34 3.17 4.48
C MET A 135 -7.71 3.84 4.41
N LEU A 136 -8.26 4.01 3.21
CA LEU A 136 -9.61 4.54 3.03
C LEU A 136 -10.65 3.66 3.73
N PHE A 137 -10.62 2.35 3.50
CA PHE A 137 -11.62 1.43 4.04
C PHE A 137 -11.54 1.33 5.56
N VAL A 138 -10.35 1.23 6.14
CA VAL A 138 -10.14 1.24 7.59
C VAL A 138 -10.62 2.55 8.21
N THR A 139 -10.40 3.69 7.55
CA THR A 139 -10.87 4.99 8.05
C THR A 139 -12.40 5.07 8.03
N ILE A 140 -13.05 4.59 6.96
CA ILE A 140 -14.53 4.57 6.89
C ILE A 140 -15.09 3.62 7.96
N MET A 141 -14.53 2.43 8.11
CA MET A 141 -14.90 1.48 9.16
C MET A 141 -14.84 2.15 10.54
N ALA A 142 -13.73 2.82 10.87
CA ALA A 142 -13.55 3.49 12.16
C ALA A 142 -14.54 4.61 12.38
N ILE A 143 -14.91 5.40 11.35
CA ILE A 143 -15.95 6.44 11.44
C ILE A 143 -17.28 5.82 11.85
N TYR A 144 -17.70 4.72 11.21
CA TYR A 144 -18.98 4.09 11.52
C TYR A 144 -18.96 3.37 12.87
N ALA A 145 -17.86 2.73 13.26
CA ALA A 145 -17.67 2.18 14.61
C ALA A 145 -17.79 3.29 15.69
N TYR A 146 -17.14 4.44 15.46
CA TYR A 146 -17.21 5.56 16.38
C TYR A 146 -18.64 6.14 16.49
N ARG A 147 -19.39 6.21 15.39
CA ARG A 147 -20.80 6.60 15.41
C ARG A 147 -21.66 5.67 16.26
N ILE A 148 -21.48 4.34 16.10
CA ILE A 148 -22.17 3.35 16.94
C ILE A 148 -21.78 3.55 18.41
N TYR A 149 -20.49 3.67 18.70
CA TYR A 149 -19.95 3.91 20.03
C TYR A 149 -20.53 5.16 20.71
N THR A 150 -20.83 6.21 19.95
CA THR A 150 -21.42 7.48 20.46
C THR A 150 -22.94 7.48 20.47
N GLY A 151 -23.60 6.33 20.30
CA GLY A 151 -25.06 6.19 20.37
C GLY A 151 -25.81 6.44 19.06
N LYS A 152 -25.10 6.71 17.95
CA LYS A 152 -25.72 6.78 16.60
C LYS A 152 -25.86 5.37 15.99
N SER A 153 -26.55 4.46 16.71
CA SER A 153 -26.65 3.03 16.41
C SER A 153 -27.74 2.70 15.40
N SER A 154 -27.81 3.42 14.28
CA SER A 154 -28.74 3.11 13.18
C SER A 154 -28.33 1.83 12.42
N ILE A 155 -29.29 1.14 11.81
CA ILE A 155 -29.01 -0.06 10.98
C ILE A 155 -28.03 0.27 9.85
N LYS A 156 -28.15 1.46 9.24
CA LYS A 156 -27.21 1.93 8.22
C LYS A 156 -25.76 1.96 8.72
N ASN A 157 -25.53 2.47 9.94
CA ASN A 157 -24.18 2.56 10.51
C ASN A 157 -23.61 1.17 10.79
N TRP A 158 -24.44 0.20 11.22
CA TRP A 158 -24.06 -1.18 11.41
C TRP A 158 -23.71 -1.89 10.10
N ILE A 159 -24.53 -1.72 9.06
CA ILE A 159 -24.28 -2.30 7.73
C ILE A 159 -22.96 -1.74 7.16
N LEU A 160 -22.76 -0.43 7.19
CA LEU A 160 -21.55 0.20 6.66
C LEU A 160 -20.31 -0.18 7.49
N PHE A 161 -20.43 -0.29 8.81
CA PHE A 161 -19.37 -0.82 9.65
C PHE A 161 -18.99 -2.26 9.24
N ALA A 162 -19.97 -3.14 9.08
CA ALA A 162 -19.75 -4.54 8.70
C ALA A 162 -19.09 -4.67 7.30
N ILE A 163 -19.62 -3.94 6.31
CA ILE A 163 -19.08 -3.93 4.95
C ILE A 163 -17.62 -3.48 4.94
N PHE A 164 -17.32 -2.33 5.56
CA PHE A 164 -15.96 -1.79 5.53
C PHE A 164 -14.99 -2.56 6.42
N SER A 165 -15.45 -3.25 7.48
CA SER A 165 -14.64 -4.22 8.22
C SER A 165 -14.20 -5.38 7.31
N LEU A 166 -15.15 -5.96 6.60
CA LEU A 166 -14.90 -7.10 5.71
C LEU A 166 -14.00 -6.72 4.52
N ILE A 167 -14.31 -5.59 3.85
CA ILE A 167 -13.49 -5.07 2.74
C ILE A 167 -12.07 -4.75 3.21
N SER A 168 -11.90 -4.17 4.40
CA SER A 168 -10.56 -3.92 4.98
C SER A 168 -9.79 -5.21 5.17
N ALA A 169 -10.43 -6.27 5.67
CA ALA A 169 -9.84 -7.57 5.88
C ALA A 169 -9.41 -8.25 4.57
N TYR A 170 -10.21 -8.13 3.52
CA TYR A 170 -9.92 -8.68 2.18
C TYR A 170 -8.97 -7.82 1.35
N THR A 171 -8.63 -6.61 1.81
CA THR A 171 -7.69 -5.71 1.11
C THR A 171 -6.26 -5.85 1.61
N HIS A 172 -6.06 -6.00 2.94
CA HIS A 172 -4.73 -6.12 3.55
C HIS A 172 -4.81 -6.74 4.94
N TYR A 173 -3.83 -7.55 5.35
CA TYR A 173 -3.83 -8.20 6.68
C TYR A 173 -3.73 -7.21 7.85
N TYR A 174 -3.10 -6.06 7.67
CA TYR A 174 -3.18 -4.97 8.66
C TYR A 174 -4.59 -4.37 8.73
N GLY A 175 -5.36 -4.43 7.63
CA GLY A 175 -6.79 -4.12 7.62
C GLY A 175 -7.62 -5.14 8.40
N LEU A 176 -7.30 -6.44 8.28
CA LEU A 176 -7.89 -7.51 9.09
C LEU A 176 -7.62 -7.29 10.58
N MET A 177 -6.36 -6.98 10.96
CA MET A 177 -6.00 -6.68 12.35
C MET A 177 -6.76 -5.44 12.87
N ALA A 178 -6.85 -4.38 12.06
CA ALA A 178 -7.60 -3.18 12.43
C ALA A 178 -9.09 -3.48 12.63
N ALA A 179 -9.70 -4.26 11.71
CA ALA A 179 -11.09 -4.69 11.84
C ALA A 179 -11.32 -5.54 13.09
N GLY A 180 -10.44 -6.51 13.38
CA GLY A 180 -10.48 -7.33 14.58
C GLY A 180 -10.43 -6.48 15.86
N ILE A 181 -9.47 -5.56 15.95
CA ILE A 181 -9.31 -4.69 17.12
C ILE A 181 -10.53 -3.79 17.32
N VAL A 182 -11.05 -3.17 16.24
CA VAL A 182 -12.23 -2.30 16.33
C VAL A 182 -13.46 -3.11 16.75
N ASN A 183 -13.66 -4.32 16.21
CA ASN A 183 -14.75 -5.22 16.63
C ASN A 183 -14.61 -5.60 18.12
N ILE A 184 -13.42 -5.97 18.59
CA ILE A 184 -13.17 -6.31 20.00
C ILE A 184 -13.46 -5.12 20.91
N LEU A 185 -12.96 -3.94 20.59
CA LEU A 185 -13.18 -2.74 21.41
C LEU A 185 -14.67 -2.35 21.47
N LEU A 186 -15.35 -2.44 20.32
CA LEU A 186 -16.79 -2.16 20.24
C LEU A 186 -17.58 -3.20 21.03
N PHE A 187 -17.24 -4.49 20.92
CA PHE A 187 -17.87 -5.58 21.67
C PHE A 187 -17.72 -5.36 23.17
N ILE A 188 -16.51 -5.11 23.65
CA ILE A 188 -16.25 -4.87 25.08
C ILE A 188 -17.12 -3.71 25.59
N TRP A 189 -17.23 -2.62 24.82
CA TRP A 189 -18.05 -1.49 25.22
C TRP A 189 -19.55 -1.85 25.26
N ILE A 190 -20.07 -2.53 24.25
CA ILE A 190 -21.48 -2.97 24.16
C ILE A 190 -21.79 -3.94 25.30
N LEU A 191 -20.90 -4.92 25.55
CA LEU A 191 -21.07 -5.90 26.60
C LEU A 191 -21.10 -5.25 27.98
N LYS A 192 -20.19 -4.31 28.27
CA LYS A 192 -20.21 -3.53 29.51
C LYS A 192 -21.53 -2.78 29.70
N ASN A 193 -22.08 -2.20 28.64
CA ASN A 193 -23.38 -1.53 28.69
C ASN A 193 -24.53 -2.52 28.95
N ALA A 194 -24.52 -3.68 28.29
CA ALA A 194 -25.55 -4.71 28.50
C ALA A 194 -25.53 -5.26 29.95
N ILE A 195 -24.35 -5.52 30.51
CA ILE A 195 -24.16 -5.95 31.88
C ILE A 195 -24.63 -4.90 32.87
N LYS A 196 -24.25 -3.63 32.65
CA LYS A 196 -24.65 -2.49 33.49
C LYS A 196 -26.19 -2.34 33.58
N HIS A 197 -26.86 -2.53 32.46
CA HIS A 197 -28.32 -2.44 32.38
C HIS A 197 -29.04 -3.74 32.63
N LYS A 198 -28.32 -4.85 32.88
CA LYS A 198 -28.86 -6.23 33.09
C LYS A 198 -29.85 -6.63 31.98
N GLN A 199 -29.60 -6.23 30.74
CA GLN A 199 -30.46 -6.48 29.60
C GLN A 199 -29.67 -6.90 28.35
N PHE A 200 -30.25 -7.81 27.57
CA PHE A 200 -29.79 -8.13 26.22
C PHE A 200 -30.16 -6.98 25.28
N THR A 201 -29.25 -6.02 25.11
CA THR A 201 -29.53 -4.80 24.37
C THR A 201 -29.66 -5.05 22.86
N LEU A 202 -30.40 -4.16 22.17
CA LEU A 202 -30.52 -4.21 20.71
C LEU A 202 -29.15 -4.08 20.01
N ASP A 203 -28.25 -3.30 20.59
CA ASP A 203 -26.89 -3.15 20.04
C ASP A 203 -26.05 -4.42 20.19
N LEU A 204 -26.23 -5.17 21.29
CA LEU A 204 -25.59 -6.50 21.43
C LEU A 204 -26.11 -7.48 20.38
N LYS A 205 -27.42 -7.49 20.14
CA LYS A 205 -28.01 -8.32 19.07
C LYS A 205 -27.49 -7.95 17.69
N LYS A 206 -27.43 -6.66 17.35
CA LYS A 206 -26.88 -6.17 16.08
C LYS A 206 -25.41 -6.52 15.94
N PHE A 207 -24.63 -6.40 17.04
CA PHE A 207 -23.22 -6.75 17.04
C PHE A 207 -23.01 -8.24 16.74
N ILE A 208 -23.74 -9.13 17.40
CA ILE A 208 -23.63 -10.58 17.17
C ILE A 208 -23.95 -10.89 15.71
N ILE A 209 -25.09 -10.42 15.20
CA ILE A 209 -25.50 -10.69 13.81
C ILE A 209 -24.43 -10.21 12.80
N GLN A 210 -23.92 -8.99 12.96
CA GLN A 210 -22.91 -8.48 12.00
C GLN A 210 -21.57 -9.21 12.15
N ALA A 211 -21.18 -9.64 13.35
CA ALA A 211 -19.94 -10.38 13.57
C ALA A 211 -20.04 -11.79 12.95
N ASP A 212 -21.16 -12.48 13.13
CA ASP A 212 -21.40 -13.78 12.52
C ASP A 212 -21.36 -13.68 10.98
N ILE A 213 -21.99 -12.65 10.40
CA ILE A 213 -21.95 -12.41 8.95
C ILE A 213 -20.50 -12.16 8.49
N GLN A 214 -19.71 -11.34 9.20
CA GLN A 214 -18.33 -11.10 8.83
C GLN A 214 -17.49 -12.38 8.89
N ILE A 215 -17.65 -13.18 9.94
CA ILE A 215 -16.94 -14.46 10.10
C ILE A 215 -17.30 -15.40 8.94
N LEU A 216 -18.60 -15.60 8.68
CA LEU A 216 -19.08 -16.49 7.62
C LEU A 216 -18.57 -16.05 6.23
N LEU A 217 -18.56 -14.75 5.95
CA LEU A 217 -18.09 -14.23 4.66
C LEU A 217 -16.56 -14.23 4.55
N TYR A 218 -15.82 -14.23 5.65
CA TYR A 218 -14.37 -14.34 5.64
C TYR A 218 -13.87 -15.79 5.68
N LEU A 219 -14.70 -16.73 6.12
CA LEU A 219 -14.36 -18.15 6.27
C LEU A 219 -13.71 -18.77 5.02
N PRO A 220 -14.20 -18.50 3.78
CA PRO A 220 -13.56 -19.06 2.58
C PRO A 220 -12.10 -18.66 2.38
N TRP A 221 -11.67 -17.51 2.93
CA TRP A 221 -10.29 -17.03 2.83
C TRP A 221 -9.38 -17.54 3.95
N ILE A 222 -9.90 -18.13 5.01
CA ILE A 222 -9.10 -18.59 6.15
C ILE A 222 -8.07 -19.65 5.74
N LEU A 223 -8.41 -20.55 4.82
CA LEU A 223 -7.48 -21.56 4.33
C LEU A 223 -6.28 -20.91 3.63
N SER A 224 -6.52 -19.92 2.76
CA SER A 224 -5.45 -19.16 2.11
C SER A 224 -4.59 -18.38 3.13
N LEU A 225 -5.22 -17.77 4.14
CA LEU A 225 -4.51 -17.08 5.22
C LEU A 225 -3.56 -18.04 5.97
N LEU A 226 -4.03 -19.25 6.33
CA LEU A 226 -3.22 -20.25 7.04
C LEU A 226 -2.05 -20.73 6.17
N LEU A 227 -2.29 -20.95 4.87
CA LEU A 227 -1.27 -21.31 3.89
C LEU A 227 -0.18 -20.22 3.80
N GLN A 228 -0.57 -18.98 3.64
CA GLN A 228 0.33 -17.82 3.57
C GLN A 228 1.10 -17.62 4.88
N MET A 229 0.47 -17.81 6.04
CA MET A 229 1.18 -17.79 7.33
C MET A 229 2.25 -18.89 7.41
N SER A 230 1.96 -20.10 6.91
CA SER A 230 2.95 -21.18 6.83
C SER A 230 4.11 -20.82 5.90
N GLN A 231 3.84 -20.26 4.73
CA GLN A 231 4.88 -19.80 3.79
C GLN A 231 5.78 -18.73 4.43
N VAL A 232 5.18 -17.72 5.07
CA VAL A 232 5.91 -16.65 5.77
C VAL A 232 6.76 -17.22 6.92
N SER A 233 6.28 -18.22 7.66
CA SER A 233 7.03 -18.84 8.75
C SER A 233 8.26 -19.61 8.27
N ASN A 234 8.19 -20.23 7.09
CA ASN A 234 9.29 -20.98 6.49
C ASN A 234 10.38 -20.08 5.91
N GLY A 235 10.02 -18.90 5.39
CA GLY A 235 10.98 -17.93 4.89
C GLY A 235 10.28 -16.64 4.46
N PHE A 236 10.73 -15.50 4.96
CA PHE A 236 10.19 -14.20 4.56
C PHE A 236 11.32 -13.19 4.44
N TRP A 237 11.22 -12.33 3.43
CA TRP A 237 12.26 -11.36 3.10
C TRP A 237 12.40 -10.22 4.13
N ILE A 238 11.36 -9.95 4.95
CA ILE A 238 11.40 -8.90 5.97
C ILE A 238 12.34 -9.31 7.10
N GLY A 239 13.33 -8.46 7.38
CA GLY A 239 14.24 -8.56 8.51
C GLY A 239 14.11 -7.32 9.40
N ILE A 240 14.32 -7.49 10.71
CA ILE A 240 14.44 -6.37 11.64
C ILE A 240 15.92 -6.04 11.80
N LYS A 241 16.33 -4.82 11.41
CA LYS A 241 17.66 -4.27 11.64
C LYS A 241 17.53 -3.14 12.66
N PHE A 242 17.89 -3.43 13.89
CA PHE A 242 17.86 -2.42 14.95
C PHE A 242 19.15 -1.56 14.90
N PRO A 243 19.09 -0.21 14.99
CA PRO A 243 17.91 0.65 15.19
C PRO A 243 17.20 1.08 13.90
N ASP A 244 17.69 0.72 12.72
CA ASP A 244 17.25 1.24 11.41
C ASP A 244 15.75 1.08 11.20
N THR A 245 15.20 -0.09 11.53
CA THR A 245 13.76 -0.35 11.41
C THR A 245 12.92 0.63 12.23
N LEU A 246 13.36 1.03 13.43
CA LEU A 246 12.63 2.01 14.24
C LEU A 246 12.72 3.41 13.63
N ILE A 247 13.88 3.78 13.09
CA ILE A 247 14.08 5.05 12.40
C ILE A 247 13.18 5.12 11.17
N GLU A 248 13.14 4.07 10.37
CA GLU A 248 12.25 3.96 9.21
C GLU A 248 10.77 4.06 9.60
N MET A 249 10.33 3.33 10.61
CA MET A 249 8.94 3.39 11.08
C MET A 249 8.52 4.79 11.53
N PHE A 250 9.44 5.56 12.11
CA PHE A 250 9.19 6.95 12.49
C PHE A 250 9.23 7.88 11.29
N THR A 251 10.29 7.83 10.48
CA THR A 251 10.52 8.77 9.38
C THR A 251 9.59 8.51 8.21
N PHE A 252 9.15 7.28 7.99
CA PHE A 252 8.29 6.86 6.89
C PHE A 252 7.03 7.72 6.74
N GLN A 253 6.38 8.10 7.85
CA GLN A 253 5.18 8.95 7.82
C GLN A 253 5.48 10.35 7.24
N PHE A 254 6.72 10.81 7.36
CA PHE A 254 7.18 12.15 6.99
C PHE A 254 7.96 12.20 5.69
N THR A 255 8.43 11.05 5.18
CA THR A 255 9.14 10.96 3.90
C THR A 255 8.41 10.14 2.85
N GLY A 256 7.64 9.14 3.27
CA GLY A 256 7.16 8.08 2.41
C GLY A 256 8.26 7.15 1.92
N ASN A 257 9.50 7.29 2.42
CA ASN A 257 10.66 6.59 1.91
C ASN A 257 10.86 5.23 2.58
N LEU A 258 11.14 4.24 1.77
CA LEU A 258 11.63 2.92 2.15
C LEU A 258 12.99 2.70 1.48
N GLY A 259 14.07 3.03 2.20
CA GLY A 259 15.42 2.88 1.65
C GLY A 259 15.86 4.03 0.75
N ASP A 260 16.70 3.75 -0.23
CA ASP A 260 17.44 4.77 -1.00
C ASP A 260 16.65 5.45 -2.14
N THR A 261 15.39 5.08 -2.31
CA THR A 261 14.62 5.47 -3.50
C THR A 261 14.02 6.86 -3.45
N ILE A 262 14.03 7.57 -2.34
CA ILE A 262 13.44 8.91 -2.23
C ILE A 262 14.39 9.94 -1.67
N HIS A 263 14.31 11.04 -2.28
CA HIS A 263 15.16 12.18 -2.41
C HIS A 263 15.01 13.26 -1.32
N ILE A 264 14.32 12.98 -0.22
CA ILE A 264 14.52 13.75 1.00
C ILE A 264 15.53 13.02 1.84
N ASN A 265 16.63 13.71 2.14
CA ASN A 265 17.53 13.26 3.16
C ASN A 265 16.74 12.90 4.43
N ASN A 266 16.86 11.67 4.90
CA ASN A 266 16.16 11.15 6.09
C ASN A 266 16.33 12.08 7.31
N TRP A 267 17.41 12.86 7.38
CA TRP A 267 17.62 13.87 8.41
C TRP A 267 16.61 15.02 8.33
N ILE A 268 16.31 15.54 7.14
CA ILE A 268 15.34 16.63 6.97
C ILE A 268 13.94 16.15 7.37
N ALA A 269 13.58 14.94 6.98
CA ALA A 269 12.32 14.34 7.37
C ALA A 269 12.26 14.02 8.86
N GLY A 270 13.36 13.53 9.43
CA GLY A 270 13.49 13.30 10.87
C GLY A 270 13.31 14.61 11.66
N ILE A 271 13.98 15.67 11.27
CA ILE A 271 13.86 17.00 11.89
C ILE A 271 12.41 17.51 11.77
N TYR A 272 11.80 17.45 10.58
CA TYR A 272 10.41 17.84 10.38
C TYR A 272 9.47 17.02 11.27
N GLY A 273 9.63 15.70 11.31
CA GLY A 273 8.84 14.81 12.14
C GLY A 273 9.00 15.11 13.65
N ILE A 274 10.21 15.36 14.10
CA ILE A 274 10.50 15.75 15.49
C ILE A 274 9.82 17.08 15.84
N ILE A 275 9.95 18.12 15.01
CA ILE A 275 9.27 19.41 15.21
C ILE A 275 7.76 19.22 15.31
N PHE A 276 7.20 18.39 14.41
CA PHE A 276 5.79 18.07 14.39
C PHE A 276 5.34 17.37 15.68
N CYS A 277 6.07 16.37 16.13
CA CYS A 277 5.78 15.64 17.38
C CYS A 277 5.94 16.52 18.63
N ILE A 278 6.96 17.37 18.70
CA ILE A 278 7.16 18.32 19.79
C ILE A 278 5.97 19.28 19.86
N TYR A 279 5.50 19.80 18.71
CA TYR A 279 4.32 20.66 18.68
C TYR A 279 3.06 19.95 19.17
N LEU A 280 2.81 18.72 18.72
CA LEU A 280 1.66 17.94 19.19
C LEU A 280 1.73 17.67 20.69
N TRP A 281 2.90 17.27 21.18
CA TRP A 281 3.13 17.07 22.62
C TRP A 281 2.85 18.34 23.41
N TYR A 282 3.38 19.49 22.95
CA TYR A 282 3.19 20.79 23.59
C TYR A 282 1.71 21.15 23.72
N ILE A 283 0.92 21.07 22.65
CA ILE A 283 -0.51 21.46 22.68
C ILE A 283 -1.34 20.49 23.54
N VAL A 284 -1.04 19.20 23.54
CA VAL A 284 -1.69 18.22 24.40
C VAL A 284 -1.35 18.46 25.86
N HIS A 285 -0.07 18.73 26.16
CA HIS A 285 0.39 19.01 27.52
C HIS A 285 -0.22 20.31 28.07
N LYS A 286 -0.25 21.36 27.25
CA LYS A 286 -0.92 22.64 27.61
C LYS A 286 -2.41 22.43 27.89
N ASN A 287 -3.12 21.64 27.05
CA ASN A 287 -4.54 21.34 27.29
C ASN A 287 -4.77 20.60 28.62
N LYS A 288 -3.87 19.70 29.02
CA LYS A 288 -3.97 18.97 30.30
C LYS A 288 -3.90 19.89 31.53
N LYS A 289 -3.20 21.03 31.41
CA LYS A 289 -3.01 22.00 32.50
C LYS A 289 -4.16 23.02 32.62
N GLN A 290 -5.12 23.02 31.68
CA GLN A 290 -6.24 23.94 31.69
C GLN A 290 -7.39 23.38 32.56
N GLU A 291 -8.05 24.24 33.36
CA GLU A 291 -9.25 23.88 34.13
C GLU A 291 -10.37 23.40 33.20
N ASN A 292 -10.62 24.11 32.10
CA ASN A 292 -11.60 23.78 31.07
C ASN A 292 -10.95 23.00 29.91
N ARG A 293 -10.31 21.88 30.23
CA ARG A 293 -9.65 21.05 29.21
C ARG A 293 -10.63 20.50 28.17
N VAL A 294 -10.23 20.56 26.91
CA VAL A 294 -10.97 19.95 25.81
C VAL A 294 -10.83 18.44 25.86
N ASP A 295 -11.92 17.71 25.69
CA ASP A 295 -11.87 16.25 25.61
C ASP A 295 -11.27 15.78 24.28
N LEU A 296 -10.15 15.07 24.36
CA LEU A 296 -9.46 14.44 23.23
C LEU A 296 -9.85 12.97 23.04
N LYS A 297 -10.99 12.53 23.60
CA LYS A 297 -11.46 11.13 23.51
C LYS A 297 -11.51 10.61 22.07
N PRO A 298 -12.04 11.35 21.06
CA PRO A 298 -12.04 10.88 19.67
C PRO A 298 -10.64 10.59 19.13
N ALA A 299 -9.69 11.49 19.39
CA ALA A 299 -8.30 11.30 18.99
C ALA A 299 -7.65 10.11 19.69
N ARG A 300 -7.92 9.96 21.00
CA ARG A 300 -7.42 8.81 21.78
C ARG A 300 -7.99 7.47 21.30
N CYS A 301 -9.27 7.42 20.91
CA CYS A 301 -9.86 6.22 20.33
C CYS A 301 -9.14 5.82 19.03
N ALA A 302 -8.85 6.77 18.15
CA ALA A 302 -8.13 6.51 16.90
C ALA A 302 -6.69 6.02 17.15
N ILE A 303 -5.96 6.65 18.08
CA ILE A 303 -4.61 6.21 18.48
C ILE A 303 -4.63 4.85 19.17
N LEU A 304 -5.67 4.52 19.95
CA LEU A 304 -5.79 3.20 20.56
C LEU A 304 -5.88 2.10 19.51
N VAL A 305 -6.66 2.29 18.45
CA VAL A 305 -6.73 1.33 17.34
C VAL A 305 -5.38 1.28 16.61
N TYR A 306 -4.77 2.43 16.30
CA TYR A 306 -3.45 2.51 15.66
C TYR A 306 -2.39 1.74 16.45
N ALA A 307 -2.26 1.99 17.75
CA ALA A 307 -1.33 1.30 18.64
C ALA A 307 -1.68 -0.19 18.78
N GLY A 308 -2.97 -0.52 18.84
CA GLY A 308 -3.43 -1.90 18.89
C GLY A 308 -3.00 -2.72 17.68
N VAL A 309 -3.02 -2.14 16.47
CA VAL A 309 -2.53 -2.83 15.26
C VAL A 309 -1.01 -3.04 15.32
N ILE A 310 -0.25 -2.06 15.82
CA ILE A 310 1.21 -2.23 16.02
C ILE A 310 1.48 -3.37 16.99
N ILE A 311 0.79 -3.39 18.13
CA ILE A 311 0.93 -4.46 19.14
C ILE A 311 0.49 -5.81 18.54
N GLY A 312 -0.58 -5.83 17.76
CA GLY A 312 -1.04 -7.03 17.05
C GLY A 312 -0.01 -7.56 16.06
N ALA A 313 0.64 -6.68 15.30
CA ALA A 313 1.70 -7.06 14.36
C ALA A 313 2.93 -7.62 15.09
N ILE A 314 3.29 -7.05 16.24
CA ILE A 314 4.36 -7.59 17.11
C ILE A 314 3.96 -8.98 17.62
N ALA A 315 2.73 -9.14 18.13
CA ALA A 315 2.24 -10.42 18.66
C ALA A 315 2.22 -11.51 17.57
N VAL A 316 1.72 -11.21 16.38
CA VAL A 316 1.74 -12.15 15.25
C VAL A 316 3.17 -12.50 14.86
N SER A 317 4.09 -11.51 14.78
CA SER A 317 5.51 -11.77 14.49
C SER A 317 6.15 -12.73 15.49
N LEU A 318 5.79 -12.62 16.77
CA LEU A 318 6.26 -13.52 17.81
C LEU A 318 5.65 -14.93 17.68
N ILE A 319 4.37 -15.05 17.30
CA ILE A 319 3.68 -16.33 17.11
C ILE A 319 4.27 -17.13 15.95
N ILE A 320 4.52 -16.48 14.82
CA ILE A 320 5.03 -17.15 13.62
C ILE A 320 6.56 -17.19 13.56
N TRP A 321 7.25 -16.64 14.57
CA TRP A 321 8.72 -16.55 14.66
C TRP A 321 9.37 -15.85 13.45
N ARG A 322 8.62 -14.96 12.80
CA ARG A 322 9.10 -14.15 11.66
C ARG A 322 8.57 -12.72 11.75
N PRO A 323 9.39 -11.72 11.49
CA PRO A 323 8.93 -10.34 11.50
C PRO A 323 7.99 -10.08 10.32
N ILE A 324 6.81 -9.53 10.62
CA ILE A 324 5.89 -8.98 9.61
C ILE A 324 5.80 -7.45 9.72
N ILE A 325 6.69 -6.85 10.50
CA ILE A 325 6.72 -5.41 10.75
C ILE A 325 7.52 -4.75 9.65
N TYR A 326 6.83 -3.98 8.81
CA TYR A 326 7.42 -3.23 7.73
C TYR A 326 6.74 -1.86 7.62
N ALA A 327 7.51 -0.78 7.47
CA ALA A 327 7.02 0.58 7.64
C ALA A 327 5.80 0.90 6.75
N ARG A 328 5.81 0.48 5.47
CA ARG A 328 4.70 0.72 4.54
C ARG A 328 3.38 0.03 4.91
N TYR A 329 3.41 -1.04 5.71
CA TYR A 329 2.18 -1.73 6.12
C TYR A 329 1.35 -0.89 7.09
N PHE A 330 1.99 0.02 7.83
CA PHE A 330 1.28 0.95 8.72
C PHE A 330 0.52 2.04 7.97
N LEU A 331 0.74 2.20 6.66
CA LEU A 331 -0.06 3.11 5.84
C LEU A 331 -1.56 2.77 5.92
N VAL A 332 -1.89 1.48 6.02
CA VAL A 332 -3.28 0.99 6.14
C VAL A 332 -4.05 1.66 7.29
N ILE A 333 -3.37 2.00 8.38
CA ILE A 333 -3.96 2.63 9.57
C ILE A 333 -3.61 4.11 9.70
N THR A 334 -2.84 4.69 8.79
CA THR A 334 -2.39 6.09 8.85
C THR A 334 -3.55 7.08 8.81
N GLY A 335 -4.69 6.74 8.20
CA GLY A 335 -5.89 7.58 8.25
C GLY A 335 -6.39 7.87 9.68
N LEU A 336 -6.22 6.93 10.61
CA LEU A 336 -6.54 7.09 12.03
C LEU A 336 -5.55 8.04 12.73
N LEU A 337 -4.27 7.94 12.39
CA LEU A 337 -3.24 8.84 12.87
C LEU A 337 -3.50 10.28 12.39
N ILE A 338 -3.78 10.45 11.08
CA ILE A 338 -4.12 11.75 10.49
C ILE A 338 -5.34 12.35 11.18
N PHE A 339 -6.39 11.55 11.43
CA PHE A 339 -7.57 12.01 12.15
C PHE A 339 -7.23 12.49 13.57
N SER A 340 -6.42 11.72 14.31
CA SER A 340 -6.00 12.06 15.66
C SER A 340 -5.23 13.39 15.70
N ILE A 341 -4.30 13.57 14.76
CA ILE A 341 -3.52 14.78 14.57
C ILE A 341 -4.45 15.97 14.25
N ALA A 342 -5.31 15.81 13.23
CA ALA A 342 -6.23 16.86 12.79
C ALA A 342 -7.20 17.30 13.90
N TYR A 343 -7.75 16.34 14.64
CA TYR A 343 -8.61 16.62 15.78
C TYR A 343 -7.88 17.41 16.86
N THR A 344 -6.68 16.96 17.23
CA THR A 344 -5.86 17.60 18.26
C THR A 344 -5.48 19.03 17.85
N MET A 345 -4.94 19.21 16.64
CA MET A 345 -4.58 20.54 16.12
C MET A 345 -5.79 21.49 16.06
N ALA A 346 -6.93 21.02 15.58
CA ALA A 346 -8.11 21.85 15.40
C ALA A 346 -8.79 22.25 16.73
N LYS A 347 -8.69 21.38 17.76
CA LYS A 347 -9.38 21.59 19.04
C LYS A 347 -8.53 22.28 20.11
N VAL A 348 -7.22 21.96 20.16
CA VAL A 348 -6.33 22.47 21.22
C VAL A 348 -5.10 23.21 20.70
N GLY A 349 -4.85 23.17 19.39
CA GLY A 349 -3.73 23.87 18.75
C GLY A 349 -3.87 25.40 18.86
N ASN A 350 -2.75 26.08 19.05
CA ASN A 350 -2.71 27.52 18.93
C ASN A 350 -2.64 27.96 17.45
N LYS A 351 -3.17 29.11 17.13
CA LYS A 351 -3.30 29.61 15.75
C LYS A 351 -1.95 29.69 15.03
N ILE A 352 -0.94 30.26 15.70
CA ILE A 352 0.40 30.48 15.10
C ILE A 352 1.09 29.14 14.88
N GLY A 353 1.12 28.28 15.90
CA GLY A 353 1.75 26.96 15.78
C GLY A 353 1.10 26.09 14.70
N ASN A 354 -0.23 26.08 14.61
CA ASN A 354 -0.93 25.37 13.54
C ASN A 354 -0.53 25.90 12.15
N ILE A 355 -0.43 27.23 11.98
CA ILE A 355 -0.01 27.85 10.72
C ILE A 355 1.42 27.44 10.37
N ILE A 356 2.35 27.48 11.33
CA ILE A 356 3.75 27.10 11.11
C ILE A 356 3.84 25.63 10.67
N ILE A 357 3.19 24.73 11.39
CA ILE A 357 3.21 23.29 11.05
C ILE A 357 2.58 23.05 9.68
N ILE A 358 1.46 23.67 9.36
CA ILE A 358 0.80 23.53 8.06
C ILE A 358 1.73 24.03 6.94
N ILE A 359 2.37 25.20 7.11
CA ILE A 359 3.30 25.73 6.10
C ILE A 359 4.48 24.77 5.89
N LEU A 360 5.10 24.28 6.97
CA LEU A 360 6.19 23.32 6.89
C LEU A 360 5.75 22.04 6.18
N THR A 361 4.55 21.52 6.50
CA THR A 361 3.99 20.33 5.84
C THR A 361 3.79 20.56 4.34
N ILE A 362 3.26 21.73 3.94
CA ILE A 362 3.08 22.06 2.52
C ILE A 362 4.43 22.18 1.80
N ILE A 363 5.44 22.81 2.41
CA ILE A 363 6.77 22.94 1.82
C ILE A 363 7.37 21.56 1.55
N VAL A 364 7.33 20.67 2.56
CA VAL A 364 7.82 19.30 2.42
C VAL A 364 7.02 18.54 1.35
N ALA A 365 5.69 18.68 1.36
CA ALA A 365 4.80 18.07 0.38
C ALA A 365 5.13 18.48 -1.07
N VAL A 366 5.30 19.78 -1.30
CA VAL A 366 5.66 20.32 -2.62
C VAL A 366 7.01 19.79 -3.08
N PHE A 367 8.01 19.76 -2.19
CA PHE A 367 9.32 19.22 -2.50
C PHE A 367 9.24 17.76 -2.91
N ILE A 368 8.52 16.92 -2.16
CA ILE A 368 8.34 15.49 -2.49
C ILE A 368 7.61 15.31 -3.82
N ASN A 369 6.51 16.04 -4.01
CA ASN A 369 5.70 15.93 -5.23
C ASN A 369 6.52 16.27 -6.49
N ILE A 370 7.32 17.34 -6.42
CA ILE A 370 8.21 17.74 -7.51
C ILE A 370 9.25 16.65 -7.78
N ASN A 371 9.92 16.11 -6.73
CA ASN A 371 10.93 15.06 -6.91
C ASN A 371 10.32 13.78 -7.50
N LEU A 372 9.14 13.37 -7.03
CA LEU A 372 8.42 12.24 -7.61
C LEU A 372 8.09 12.47 -9.08
N ALA A 373 7.60 13.66 -9.42
CA ALA A 373 7.29 13.98 -10.81
C ALA A 373 8.55 13.91 -11.70
N PHE A 374 9.67 14.47 -11.25
CA PHE A 374 10.95 14.39 -11.99
C PHE A 374 11.42 12.94 -12.15
N THR A 375 11.29 12.11 -11.11
CA THR A 375 11.66 10.69 -11.16
C THR A 375 10.72 9.91 -12.07
N ASN A 376 9.41 10.10 -11.93
CA ASN A 376 8.40 9.33 -12.64
C ASN A 376 8.32 9.66 -14.13
N TYR A 377 8.63 10.91 -14.51
CA TYR A 377 8.58 11.37 -15.89
C TYR A 377 9.93 11.36 -16.60
N ASP A 378 10.98 10.85 -15.96
CA ASP A 378 12.30 10.74 -16.60
C ASP A 378 12.24 9.80 -17.81
N LYS A 379 12.81 10.24 -18.92
CA LYS A 379 12.78 9.50 -20.19
C LYS A 379 13.52 8.16 -20.12
N SER A 380 14.57 8.08 -19.31
CA SER A 380 15.34 6.84 -19.13
C SER A 380 14.48 5.67 -18.64
N ASN A 381 13.36 5.95 -17.97
CA ASN A 381 12.48 4.92 -17.43
C ASN A 381 11.86 4.01 -18.50
N GLN A 382 11.70 4.50 -19.72
CA GLN A 382 11.11 3.76 -20.83
C GLN A 382 12.15 3.14 -21.79
N GLU A 383 13.44 3.44 -21.60
CA GLU A 383 14.50 2.93 -22.48
C GLU A 383 14.59 1.39 -22.47
N PRO A 384 14.58 0.69 -21.32
CA PRO A 384 14.64 -0.77 -21.32
C PRO A 384 13.46 -1.43 -22.03
N ILE A 385 12.24 -0.91 -21.81
CA ILE A 385 11.01 -1.41 -22.44
C ILE A 385 11.05 -1.19 -23.95
N SER A 386 11.50 -0.01 -24.38
CA SER A 386 11.62 0.35 -25.79
C SER A 386 12.69 -0.51 -26.47
N TYR A 387 13.84 -0.72 -25.83
CA TYR A 387 14.91 -1.57 -26.34
C TYR A 387 14.43 -3.01 -26.53
N PHE A 388 13.80 -3.60 -25.53
CA PHE A 388 13.29 -4.96 -25.65
C PHE A 388 12.24 -5.07 -26.75
N ARG A 389 11.27 -4.13 -26.80
CA ARG A 389 10.20 -4.10 -27.83
C ARG A 389 10.74 -4.04 -29.26
N GLN A 390 11.82 -3.29 -29.48
CA GLN A 390 12.40 -3.12 -30.81
C GLN A 390 13.20 -4.33 -31.29
N ASN A 391 13.67 -5.18 -30.37
CA ASN A 391 14.60 -6.27 -30.68
C ASN A 391 14.00 -7.66 -30.45
N VAL A 392 12.91 -7.79 -29.70
CA VAL A 392 12.20 -9.07 -29.50
C VAL A 392 11.53 -9.51 -30.81
N GLN A 393 11.58 -10.80 -31.11
CA GLN A 393 10.98 -11.43 -32.28
C GLN A 393 10.04 -12.55 -31.86
N GLU A 394 9.15 -12.93 -32.79
CA GLU A 394 8.31 -14.11 -32.60
C GLU A 394 9.17 -15.37 -32.49
N GLY A 395 8.89 -16.19 -31.50
CA GLY A 395 9.68 -17.38 -31.18
C GLY A 395 10.82 -17.17 -30.19
N ASP A 396 11.16 -15.92 -29.84
CA ASP A 396 12.12 -15.64 -28.76
C ASP A 396 11.60 -16.18 -27.42
N ILE A 397 12.52 -16.68 -26.59
CA ILE A 397 12.24 -16.97 -25.18
C ILE A 397 13.01 -16.03 -24.27
N VAL A 398 12.46 -15.81 -23.07
CA VAL A 398 13.08 -14.94 -22.06
C VAL A 398 13.35 -15.74 -20.80
N VAL A 399 14.55 -15.60 -20.23
CA VAL A 399 14.96 -16.24 -18.98
C VAL A 399 15.34 -15.15 -17.98
N TYR A 400 14.68 -15.13 -16.83
CA TYR A 400 14.94 -14.20 -15.75
C TYR A 400 15.72 -14.85 -14.62
N GLY A 401 16.79 -14.21 -14.20
CA GLY A 401 17.59 -14.65 -13.05
C GLY A 401 17.20 -14.00 -11.72
N ASN A 402 16.33 -12.99 -11.75
CA ASN A 402 15.84 -12.32 -10.55
C ASN A 402 14.47 -11.67 -10.77
N GLU A 403 13.82 -11.33 -9.64
CA GLU A 403 12.47 -10.83 -9.62
C GLU A 403 12.33 -9.38 -10.13
N GLY A 404 13.28 -8.51 -9.83
CA GLY A 404 13.17 -7.07 -10.05
C GLY A 404 12.82 -6.67 -11.49
N SER A 405 13.84 -6.42 -12.30
CA SER A 405 13.69 -5.96 -13.70
C SER A 405 13.06 -6.99 -14.63
N GLY A 406 13.28 -8.28 -14.38
CA GLY A 406 12.69 -9.38 -15.17
C GLY A 406 11.16 -9.32 -15.17
N PHE A 407 10.55 -9.18 -14.00
CA PHE A 407 9.09 -9.12 -13.89
C PHE A 407 8.45 -7.83 -14.41
N VAL A 408 9.20 -6.72 -14.47
CA VAL A 408 8.75 -5.53 -15.19
C VAL A 408 8.62 -5.81 -16.69
N ILE A 409 9.59 -6.51 -17.27
CA ILE A 409 9.52 -6.96 -18.67
C ILE A 409 8.38 -7.94 -18.86
N SER A 410 8.24 -8.93 -17.97
CA SER A 410 7.15 -9.91 -18.00
C SER A 410 5.76 -9.27 -18.05
N ALA A 411 5.49 -8.32 -17.20
CA ALA A 411 4.20 -7.63 -17.14
C ALA A 411 3.90 -6.77 -18.39
N ASN A 412 4.95 -6.29 -19.08
CA ASN A 412 4.81 -5.51 -20.30
C ASN A 412 4.73 -6.35 -21.58
N PHE A 413 5.16 -7.62 -21.54
CA PHE A 413 5.22 -8.56 -22.68
C PHE A 413 4.73 -9.94 -22.31
N PRO A 414 3.45 -10.08 -21.87
CA PRO A 414 2.91 -11.36 -21.41
C PRO A 414 2.76 -12.41 -22.52
N GLU A 415 2.83 -11.99 -23.81
CA GLU A 415 2.75 -12.84 -24.99
C GLU A 415 4.02 -13.67 -25.27
N VAL A 416 5.18 -13.22 -24.74
CA VAL A 416 6.47 -13.89 -24.95
C VAL A 416 6.57 -15.11 -24.03
N MET A 417 7.15 -16.22 -24.50
CA MET A 417 7.45 -17.37 -23.64
C MET A 417 8.55 -17.01 -22.63
N GLN A 418 8.30 -17.25 -21.36
CA GLN A 418 9.12 -16.74 -20.27
C GLN A 418 9.43 -17.81 -19.25
N TYR A 419 10.66 -17.81 -18.74
CA TYR A 419 11.15 -18.74 -17.73
C TYR A 419 11.74 -17.95 -16.56
N PHE A 420 11.18 -18.16 -15.37
CA PHE A 420 11.78 -17.68 -14.14
C PHE A 420 12.70 -18.76 -13.56
N TYR A 421 13.99 -18.47 -13.46
CA TYR A 421 14.98 -19.37 -12.88
C TYR A 421 15.02 -19.22 -11.36
N ASP A 422 14.39 -20.17 -10.66
CA ASP A 422 14.36 -20.27 -9.19
C ASP A 422 15.42 -21.24 -8.68
N GLY A 423 16.70 -20.95 -8.90
CA GLY A 423 17.81 -21.75 -8.41
C GLY A 423 17.90 -21.83 -6.88
N ALA A 424 17.22 -20.95 -6.17
CA ALA A 424 17.18 -20.94 -4.71
C ALA A 424 15.99 -21.71 -4.11
N HIS A 425 15.11 -22.25 -4.94
CA HIS A 425 13.92 -23.03 -4.53
C HIS A 425 13.00 -22.29 -3.54
N TRP A 426 12.60 -21.06 -3.89
CA TRP A 426 11.72 -20.23 -3.07
C TRP A 426 10.27 -20.69 -3.04
N ASN A 427 9.90 -21.70 -3.87
CA ASN A 427 8.54 -22.23 -4.01
C ASN A 427 7.51 -21.16 -4.40
N VAL A 428 7.86 -20.32 -5.35
CA VAL A 428 7.05 -19.16 -5.80
C VAL A 428 6.21 -19.44 -7.05
N GLU A 429 6.29 -20.66 -7.59
CA GLU A 429 5.66 -21.07 -8.86
C GLU A 429 4.18 -20.70 -8.93
N GLU A 430 3.38 -21.05 -7.91
CA GLU A 430 1.95 -20.77 -7.87
C GLU A 430 1.64 -19.27 -7.81
N ALA A 431 2.44 -18.50 -7.05
CA ALA A 431 2.30 -17.04 -6.99
C ALA A 431 2.67 -16.38 -8.33
N TYR A 432 3.71 -16.89 -9.01
CA TYR A 432 4.23 -16.29 -10.25
C TYR A 432 3.41 -16.67 -11.50
N ARG A 433 2.48 -17.59 -11.39
CA ARG A 433 1.41 -17.76 -12.39
C ARG A 433 0.64 -16.46 -12.67
N ALA A 434 0.71 -15.48 -11.75
CA ALA A 434 0.17 -14.14 -11.94
C ALA A 434 0.63 -13.47 -13.25
N TYR A 435 1.88 -13.74 -13.68
CA TYR A 435 2.45 -13.13 -14.89
C TYR A 435 1.92 -13.71 -16.21
N GLY A 436 1.11 -14.76 -16.16
CA GLY A 436 0.35 -15.27 -17.29
C GLY A 436 0.74 -16.69 -17.70
N PRO A 437 0.03 -17.27 -18.68
CA PRO A 437 0.19 -18.68 -19.07
C PRO A 437 1.55 -18.98 -19.70
N ASN A 438 2.24 -17.97 -20.21
CA ASN A 438 3.56 -18.10 -20.84
C ASN A 438 4.71 -18.00 -19.84
N MET A 439 4.45 -17.77 -18.57
CA MET A 439 5.48 -17.80 -17.51
C MET A 439 5.59 -19.21 -16.92
N LYS A 440 6.82 -19.75 -16.89
CA LYS A 440 7.15 -21.04 -16.25
C LYS A 440 8.26 -20.83 -15.23
N THR A 441 8.15 -21.44 -14.07
CA THR A 441 9.25 -21.51 -13.11
C THR A 441 10.13 -22.74 -13.44
N VAL A 442 11.44 -22.55 -13.48
CA VAL A 442 12.44 -23.58 -13.70
C VAL A 442 13.50 -23.53 -12.62
N TYR A 443 14.01 -24.68 -12.22
CA TYR A 443 14.95 -24.82 -11.11
C TYR A 443 16.41 -25.05 -11.57
N ASN A 444 16.60 -25.29 -12.86
CA ASN A 444 17.89 -25.41 -13.53
C ASN A 444 17.76 -24.98 -14.99
N LEU A 445 18.86 -24.99 -15.73
CA LEU A 445 18.88 -24.62 -17.14
C LEU A 445 18.71 -25.81 -18.10
N ASP A 446 18.34 -27.02 -17.63
CA ASP A 446 18.24 -28.22 -18.46
C ASP A 446 17.19 -28.09 -19.57
N PHE A 447 16.16 -27.27 -19.37
CA PHE A 447 15.16 -26.99 -20.39
C PHE A 447 15.72 -26.33 -21.66
N LEU A 448 16.94 -25.80 -21.60
CA LEU A 448 17.66 -25.27 -22.78
C LEU A 448 18.39 -26.35 -23.60
N GLU A 449 18.49 -27.58 -23.11
CA GLU A 449 19.26 -28.66 -23.79
C GLU A 449 18.77 -28.88 -25.22
N ASP A 450 17.48 -29.07 -25.40
CA ASP A 450 16.83 -29.28 -26.69
C ASP A 450 16.34 -28.01 -27.38
N TYR A 451 16.58 -26.86 -26.79
CA TYR A 451 16.13 -25.58 -27.35
C TYR A 451 17.13 -25.03 -28.36
N THR A 452 16.64 -24.64 -29.51
CA THR A 452 17.42 -23.94 -30.56
C THR A 452 16.71 -22.63 -30.90
N GLY A 453 17.48 -21.55 -31.05
CA GLY A 453 16.95 -20.22 -31.39
C GLY A 453 17.43 -19.11 -30.47
N ARG A 454 16.69 -18.02 -30.46
CA ARG A 454 17.05 -16.81 -29.76
C ARG A 454 16.56 -16.82 -28.32
N ILE A 455 17.45 -16.48 -27.39
CA ILE A 455 17.20 -16.45 -25.94
C ILE A 455 17.60 -15.09 -25.40
N TRP A 456 16.71 -14.48 -24.66
CA TRP A 456 16.96 -13.29 -23.85
C TRP A 456 17.26 -13.68 -22.41
N PHE A 457 18.47 -13.40 -21.94
CA PHE A 457 18.77 -13.42 -20.51
C PHE A 457 18.62 -12.03 -19.94
N ILE A 458 17.72 -11.86 -18.97
CA ILE A 458 17.44 -10.58 -18.34
C ILE A 458 17.76 -10.66 -16.86
N ASN A 459 18.59 -9.73 -16.40
CA ASN A 459 19.00 -9.63 -15.01
C ASN A 459 19.01 -8.16 -14.55
N THR A 460 19.19 -7.90 -13.26
CA THR A 460 19.19 -6.53 -12.73
C THR A 460 20.51 -5.82 -13.08
N SER A 461 21.67 -6.30 -12.65
CA SER A 461 22.92 -5.53 -12.76
C SER A 461 24.09 -6.26 -13.41
N ASN A 462 23.94 -7.55 -13.66
CA ASN A 462 25.02 -8.41 -14.17
C ASN A 462 24.51 -9.39 -15.24
N TYR A 463 25.39 -10.23 -15.73
CA TYR A 463 25.08 -11.27 -16.70
C TYR A 463 25.27 -12.70 -16.13
N ALA A 464 25.14 -12.85 -14.81
CA ALA A 464 25.45 -14.11 -14.11
C ALA A 464 24.69 -15.30 -14.69
N LEU A 465 23.41 -15.13 -15.05
CA LEU A 465 22.62 -16.20 -15.64
C LEU A 465 23.10 -16.59 -17.03
N LEU A 466 23.52 -15.62 -17.86
CA LEU A 466 24.18 -15.90 -19.14
C LEU A 466 25.51 -16.65 -18.94
N GLU A 467 26.32 -16.20 -17.98
CA GLU A 467 27.62 -16.86 -17.68
C GLU A 467 27.41 -18.32 -17.20
N GLU A 468 26.36 -18.56 -16.43
CA GLU A 468 25.97 -19.91 -16.02
C GLU A 468 25.53 -20.78 -17.22
N ALA A 469 24.71 -20.22 -18.10
CA ALA A 469 24.29 -20.91 -19.32
C ALA A 469 25.46 -21.22 -20.25
N GLN A 470 26.39 -20.27 -20.42
CA GLN A 470 27.58 -20.47 -21.25
C GLN A 470 28.59 -21.51 -20.69
N LYS A 471 28.63 -21.66 -19.36
CA LYS A 471 29.43 -22.74 -18.73
C LYS A 471 28.84 -24.10 -19.00
N LYS A 472 27.51 -24.19 -19.16
CA LYS A 472 26.81 -25.46 -19.39
C LYS A 472 26.71 -25.80 -20.87
N TYR A 473 26.55 -24.80 -21.74
CA TYR A 473 26.31 -24.95 -23.18
C TYR A 473 27.36 -24.20 -24.00
N ASN A 474 28.19 -24.90 -24.77
CA ASN A 474 29.23 -24.30 -25.59
C ASN A 474 28.72 -23.67 -26.89
N ASP A 475 27.47 -23.95 -27.27
CA ASP A 475 26.79 -23.55 -28.50
C ASP A 475 26.01 -22.22 -28.36
N ILE A 476 26.12 -21.52 -27.22
CA ILE A 476 25.49 -20.22 -26.97
C ILE A 476 26.39 -19.10 -27.49
N LYS A 477 25.93 -18.43 -28.55
CA LYS A 477 26.59 -17.26 -29.14
C LYS A 477 25.88 -15.96 -28.74
N VAL A 478 26.61 -15.01 -28.17
CA VAL A 478 26.09 -13.68 -27.83
C VAL A 478 25.90 -12.86 -29.11
N ILE A 479 24.67 -12.37 -29.33
CA ILE A 479 24.31 -11.46 -30.40
C ILE A 479 24.48 -10.00 -29.95
N SER A 480 23.90 -9.65 -28.78
CA SER A 480 23.98 -8.30 -28.24
C SER A 480 23.87 -8.29 -26.72
N GLN A 481 24.41 -7.24 -26.12
CA GLN A 481 24.28 -6.95 -24.71
C GLN A 481 23.97 -5.47 -24.51
N ALA A 482 23.10 -5.16 -23.54
CA ALA A 482 22.76 -3.77 -23.20
C ALA A 482 22.51 -3.65 -21.69
N LYS A 483 22.85 -2.50 -21.13
CA LYS A 483 22.58 -2.15 -19.74
C LYS A 483 21.86 -0.83 -19.67
N PHE A 484 20.87 -0.76 -18.80
CA PHE A 484 20.12 0.46 -18.55
C PHE A 484 20.01 0.70 -17.04
N SER A 485 20.03 1.97 -16.66
CA SER A 485 19.75 2.43 -15.30
C SER A 485 18.62 3.44 -15.38
N VAL A 486 17.52 3.16 -14.72
CA VAL A 486 16.34 4.02 -14.74
C VAL A 486 16.18 4.74 -13.40
N LYS A 487 15.49 5.88 -13.40
CA LYS A 487 15.28 6.66 -12.18
C LYS A 487 14.09 6.14 -11.36
N TYR A 488 13.09 5.56 -12.01
CA TYR A 488 11.97 4.98 -11.29
C TYR A 488 12.41 3.77 -10.49
N GLN A 489 12.28 3.85 -9.17
CA GLN A 489 12.71 2.82 -8.20
C GLN A 489 14.19 2.41 -8.33
N LEU A 490 15.01 3.22 -9.02
CA LEU A 490 16.45 3.01 -9.25
C LEU A 490 16.79 1.64 -9.86
N TYR A 491 15.88 1.10 -10.70
CA TYR A 491 16.10 -0.20 -11.32
C TYR A 491 17.21 -0.14 -12.35
N GLN A 492 17.93 -1.27 -12.40
CA GLN A 492 18.92 -1.56 -13.43
C GLN A 492 18.44 -2.75 -14.26
N TYR A 493 18.76 -2.74 -15.53
CA TYR A 493 18.45 -3.82 -16.45
C TYR A 493 19.71 -4.22 -17.19
N SER A 494 19.98 -5.52 -17.23
CA SER A 494 21.03 -6.13 -18.05
C SER A 494 20.37 -7.12 -19.01
N PHE A 495 20.39 -6.80 -20.29
CA PHE A 495 19.87 -7.62 -21.36
C PHE A 495 21.02 -8.31 -22.08
N ALA A 496 20.92 -9.60 -22.30
CA ALA A 496 21.79 -10.34 -23.21
C ALA A 496 20.93 -11.15 -24.16
N LEU A 497 21.00 -10.84 -25.43
CA LEU A 497 20.41 -11.63 -26.51
C LEU A 497 21.47 -12.61 -27.02
N VAL A 498 21.12 -13.88 -27.04
CA VAL A 498 21.98 -14.92 -27.57
C VAL A 498 21.24 -15.78 -28.60
N GLU A 499 21.98 -16.49 -29.40
CA GLU A 499 21.50 -17.56 -30.26
C GLU A 499 22.12 -18.89 -29.82
N LYS A 500 21.28 -19.88 -29.60
CA LYS A 500 21.70 -21.24 -29.34
C LYS A 500 21.50 -22.09 -30.60
N ASN A 501 22.59 -22.62 -31.12
CA ASN A 501 22.59 -23.47 -32.30
C ASN A 501 22.38 -24.96 -31.90
N THR A 502 22.18 -25.80 -32.88
CA THR A 502 22.07 -27.26 -32.67
C THR A 502 23.39 -27.86 -32.27
#